data_dd88d3cf3069cd7e8747759b653f682d
#
_entry.id   dd88d3cf3069cd7e8747759b653f682d
#
_cell.length_a   1.000
_cell.length_b   1.000
_cell.length_c   1.000
_cell.angle_alpha   90.00
_cell.angle_beta   90.00
_cell.angle_gamma   90.00
#
_symmetry.space_group_name_H-M   'P 1'
#
loop_
_entity.id
_entity.type
_entity.pdbx_description
1 polymer ?
#
loop_
_entity_poly.entity_id
_entity_poly.type
_entity_poly.pdbx_seq_one_letter_code
_entity_poly.pdbx_strand_id
1 'polypeptide(L)'
;MRAYERLLKYVVVRTPSDENSETVPSSQCQFDLANILVEELKALGIDNAYVDEKCFVYGKLAATPGYENAVKLGFIAHMDTVSDFCDHDTTPVITENYNGEDLVLGASGRVLSVKDFPHLPSLKGRTLITTDGTTVLGADDKAGIAEIMTMLERIITENIPHGQICVAFTPDEEIGTGAQSFNVENFDADLDLLRRRHRKVRFNMRTLMPAKQILKLQALT
;
A
#
# COMPACT_ATOMS: atom_id res chain seq x y z
N MET A 1 7.46 10.44 -10.57
CA MET A 1 5.97 10.54 -10.46
C MET A 1 5.61 10.89 -9.02
N ARG A 2 4.54 11.66 -8.75
CA ARG A 2 4.09 11.95 -7.37
C ARG A 2 3.27 10.78 -6.81
N ALA A 3 3.26 10.60 -5.48
CA ALA A 3 2.59 9.46 -4.85
C ALA A 3 1.07 9.39 -5.17
N TYR A 4 0.39 10.54 -5.21
CA TYR A 4 -1.04 10.53 -5.55
C TYR A 4 -1.30 10.13 -7.03
N GLU A 5 -0.37 10.42 -7.95
CA GLU A 5 -0.50 10.01 -9.35
C GLU A 5 -0.36 8.50 -9.50
N ARG A 6 0.49 7.86 -8.65
CA ARG A 6 0.57 6.41 -8.53
C ARG A 6 -0.70 5.83 -7.91
N LEU A 7 -1.16 6.44 -6.81
CA LEU A 7 -2.40 6.00 -6.17
C LEU A 7 -3.55 5.94 -7.16
N LEU A 8 -3.73 6.98 -7.99
CA LEU A 8 -4.78 7.00 -9.02
C LEU A 8 -4.66 5.87 -10.05
N LYS A 9 -3.44 5.38 -10.33
CA LYS A 9 -3.23 4.20 -11.19
C LYS A 9 -3.55 2.89 -10.48
N TYR A 10 -3.28 2.80 -9.18
CA TYR A 10 -3.43 1.55 -8.45
C TYR A 10 -4.87 1.33 -7.99
N VAL A 11 -5.60 2.38 -7.61
CA VAL A 11 -6.98 2.24 -7.13
C VAL A 11 -7.97 1.77 -8.20
N VAL A 12 -7.66 1.98 -9.47
CA VAL A 12 -8.50 1.49 -10.59
C VAL A 12 -8.32 -0.01 -10.84
N VAL A 13 -7.27 -0.63 -10.29
CA VAL A 13 -7.06 -2.08 -10.37
C VAL A 13 -7.83 -2.75 -9.25
N ARG A 14 -8.77 -3.59 -9.60
CA ARG A 14 -9.65 -4.29 -8.65
C ARG A 14 -8.89 -5.43 -7.97
N THR A 15 -8.84 -5.43 -6.63
CA THR A 15 -8.07 -6.43 -5.84
C THR A 15 -8.78 -6.84 -4.55
N PRO A 16 -10.10 -7.16 -4.53
CA PRO A 16 -10.74 -7.60 -3.29
C PRO A 16 -10.17 -8.94 -2.83
N SER A 17 -9.98 -9.09 -1.54
CA SER A 17 -9.80 -10.39 -0.89
C SER A 17 -11.15 -11.11 -0.72
N ASP A 18 -11.13 -12.43 -0.55
CA ASP A 18 -12.32 -13.27 -0.34
C ASP A 18 -12.15 -14.11 0.93
N GLU A 19 -12.89 -13.78 1.98
CA GLU A 19 -12.85 -14.47 3.28
C GLU A 19 -13.32 -15.93 3.22
N ASN A 20 -14.06 -16.31 2.16
CA ASN A 20 -14.54 -17.67 1.96
C ASN A 20 -13.60 -18.54 1.13
N SER A 21 -12.48 -17.97 0.64
CA SER A 21 -11.49 -18.68 -0.14
C SER A 21 -10.48 -19.40 0.76
N GLU A 22 -10.10 -20.62 0.38
CA GLU A 22 -9.04 -21.39 1.02
C GLU A 22 -7.69 -21.26 0.29
N THR A 23 -7.63 -20.48 -0.80
CA THR A 23 -6.41 -20.28 -1.59
C THR A 23 -5.63 -19.04 -1.14
N VAL A 24 -4.35 -18.98 -1.50
CA VAL A 24 -3.51 -17.77 -1.36
C VAL A 24 -2.90 -17.46 -2.74
N PRO A 25 -3.21 -16.30 -3.32
CA PRO A 25 -4.14 -15.28 -2.82
C PRO A 25 -5.58 -15.79 -2.78
N SER A 26 -6.40 -15.17 -1.94
CA SER A 26 -7.82 -15.50 -1.82
C SER A 26 -8.62 -15.19 -3.09
N SER A 27 -8.15 -14.24 -3.89
CA SER A 27 -8.69 -13.93 -5.21
C SER A 27 -7.58 -13.71 -6.24
N GLN A 28 -7.75 -14.26 -7.45
CA GLN A 28 -6.73 -14.22 -8.51
C GLN A 28 -6.53 -12.81 -9.09
N CYS A 29 -7.51 -11.92 -8.98
CA CYS A 29 -7.38 -10.55 -9.47
C CYS A 29 -6.31 -9.71 -8.73
N GLN A 30 -5.85 -10.16 -7.57
CA GLN A 30 -4.73 -9.50 -6.88
C GLN A 30 -3.42 -9.58 -7.69
N PHE A 31 -3.24 -10.62 -8.53
CA PHE A 31 -2.10 -10.70 -9.43
C PHE A 31 -2.06 -9.57 -10.46
N ASP A 32 -3.19 -8.94 -10.80
CA ASP A 32 -3.20 -7.85 -11.77
C ASP A 32 -2.38 -6.66 -11.26
N LEU A 33 -2.59 -6.27 -9.99
CA LEU A 33 -1.79 -5.23 -9.36
C LEU A 33 -0.36 -5.71 -9.10
N ALA A 34 -0.17 -6.94 -8.63
CA ALA A 34 1.15 -7.51 -8.36
C ALA A 34 2.06 -7.44 -9.60
N ASN A 35 1.56 -7.82 -10.76
CA ASN A 35 2.32 -7.77 -12.00
C ASN A 35 2.67 -6.33 -12.41
N ILE A 36 1.74 -5.38 -12.28
CA ILE A 36 2.00 -3.96 -12.53
C ILE A 36 3.14 -3.45 -11.64
N LEU A 37 3.14 -3.82 -10.36
CA LEU A 37 4.16 -3.41 -9.40
C LEU A 37 5.54 -4.01 -9.71
N VAL A 38 5.59 -5.29 -10.11
CA VAL A 38 6.83 -5.93 -10.55
C VAL A 38 7.42 -5.21 -11.77
N GLU A 39 6.60 -4.91 -12.77
CA GLU A 39 7.07 -4.19 -13.96
C GLU A 39 7.54 -2.76 -13.62
N GLU A 40 6.85 -2.07 -12.72
CA GLU A 40 7.25 -0.74 -12.29
C GLU A 40 8.56 -0.77 -11.47
N LEU A 41 8.75 -1.77 -10.59
CA LEU A 41 10.01 -1.98 -9.86
C LEU A 41 11.18 -2.24 -10.82
N LYS A 42 11.00 -3.10 -11.82
CA LYS A 42 12.01 -3.36 -12.85
C LYS A 42 12.33 -2.13 -13.67
N ALA A 43 11.32 -1.34 -14.03
CA ALA A 43 11.52 -0.07 -14.74
C ALA A 43 12.32 0.95 -13.91
N LEU A 44 12.31 0.87 -12.58
CA LEU A 44 13.16 1.63 -11.68
C LEU A 44 14.59 1.06 -11.55
N GLY A 45 14.92 -0.06 -12.19
CA GLY A 45 16.22 -0.73 -12.11
C GLY A 45 16.33 -1.75 -10.96
N ILE A 46 15.21 -2.17 -10.38
CA ILE A 46 15.16 -3.23 -9.36
C ILE A 46 14.88 -4.55 -10.08
N ASP A 47 15.87 -5.05 -10.83
CA ASP A 47 15.75 -6.20 -11.74
C ASP A 47 15.43 -7.52 -11.03
N ASN A 48 15.71 -7.61 -9.73
CA ASN A 48 15.39 -8.77 -8.90
C ASN A 48 13.94 -8.79 -8.42
N ALA A 49 13.10 -7.83 -8.84
CA ALA A 49 11.69 -7.81 -8.48
C ALA A 49 10.93 -8.97 -9.13
N TYR A 50 10.10 -9.65 -8.36
CA TYR A 50 9.25 -10.74 -8.83
C TYR A 50 7.99 -10.87 -7.96
N VAL A 51 6.99 -11.57 -8.49
CA VAL A 51 5.83 -12.05 -7.74
C VAL A 51 5.93 -13.56 -7.61
N ASP A 52 5.65 -14.09 -6.41
CA ASP A 52 5.64 -15.54 -6.20
C ASP A 52 4.25 -16.17 -6.51
N GLU A 53 4.17 -17.49 -6.37
CA GLU A 53 2.93 -18.25 -6.64
C GLU A 53 1.78 -17.94 -5.68
N LYS A 54 2.07 -17.27 -4.57
CA LYS A 54 1.10 -16.82 -3.56
C LYS A 54 0.81 -15.33 -3.66
N CYS A 55 1.20 -14.69 -4.76
CA CYS A 55 0.96 -13.26 -5.01
C CYS A 55 1.74 -12.29 -4.10
N PHE A 56 2.82 -12.72 -3.45
CA PHE A 56 3.71 -11.79 -2.77
C PHE A 56 4.69 -11.19 -3.77
N VAL A 57 4.74 -9.87 -3.82
CA VAL A 57 5.75 -9.14 -4.60
C VAL A 57 6.95 -8.86 -3.71
N TYR A 58 8.15 -9.14 -4.20
CA TYR A 58 9.42 -8.83 -3.54
C TYR A 58 10.33 -8.04 -4.46
N GLY A 59 11.11 -7.13 -3.89
CA GLY A 59 12.16 -6.41 -4.58
C GLY A 59 13.23 -5.90 -3.61
N LYS A 60 14.49 -5.84 -4.08
CA LYS A 60 15.61 -5.36 -3.28
C LYS A 60 16.40 -4.33 -4.08
N LEU A 61 16.48 -3.11 -3.57
CA LEU A 61 17.38 -2.08 -4.04
C LEU A 61 18.71 -2.25 -3.29
N ALA A 62 19.78 -2.55 -4.03
CA ALA A 62 21.11 -2.76 -3.46
C ALA A 62 21.62 -1.49 -2.76
N ALA A 63 22.42 -1.65 -1.71
CA ALA A 63 23.07 -0.52 -1.04
C ALA A 63 23.94 0.28 -2.01
N THR A 64 24.04 1.59 -1.80
CA THR A 64 25.03 2.41 -2.49
C THR A 64 26.44 2.04 -2.04
N PRO A 65 27.49 2.16 -2.92
CA PRO A 65 28.85 1.88 -2.55
C PRO A 65 29.29 2.59 -1.25
N GLY A 66 29.80 1.82 -0.29
CA GLY A 66 30.20 2.29 1.04
C GLY A 66 29.09 2.18 2.11
N TYR A 67 27.88 1.77 1.77
CA TYR A 67 26.75 1.57 2.69
C TYR A 67 26.30 0.10 2.79
N GLU A 68 27.12 -0.85 2.33
CA GLU A 68 26.79 -2.29 2.29
C GLU A 68 26.58 -2.89 3.69
N ASN A 69 27.22 -2.29 4.72
CA ASN A 69 27.09 -2.70 6.12
C ASN A 69 26.05 -1.88 6.90
N ALA A 70 25.31 -0.99 6.24
CA ALA A 70 24.23 -0.27 6.88
C ALA A 70 23.02 -1.20 7.13
N VAL A 71 22.17 -0.81 8.09
CA VAL A 71 20.93 -1.53 8.40
C VAL A 71 20.07 -1.68 7.13
N LYS A 72 19.63 -2.90 6.86
CA LYS A 72 18.73 -3.20 5.76
C LYS A 72 17.30 -2.79 6.16
N LEU A 73 16.75 -1.83 5.44
CA LEU A 73 15.39 -1.34 5.71
C LEU A 73 14.37 -2.11 4.87
N GLY A 74 13.29 -2.55 5.51
CA GLY A 74 12.16 -3.18 4.87
C GLY A 74 10.92 -2.28 4.84
N PHE A 75 10.19 -2.27 3.72
CA PHE A 75 8.92 -1.58 3.57
C PHE A 75 7.87 -2.55 3.05
N ILE A 76 6.73 -2.60 3.72
CA ILE A 76 5.65 -3.53 3.39
C ILE A 76 4.34 -2.75 3.31
N ALA A 77 3.52 -3.07 2.30
CA ALA A 77 2.15 -2.59 2.13
C ALA A 77 1.31 -3.72 1.53
N HIS A 78 -0.02 -3.72 1.77
CA HIS A 78 -0.87 -4.74 1.17
C HIS A 78 -1.55 -4.24 -0.12
N MET A 79 -1.83 -5.18 -1.03
CA MET A 79 -2.41 -4.91 -2.34
C MET A 79 -3.93 -5.08 -2.35
N ASP A 80 -4.44 -5.95 -1.49
CA ASP A 80 -5.85 -6.27 -1.44
C ASP A 80 -6.68 -5.17 -0.80
N THR A 81 -7.95 -5.22 -1.06
CA THR A 81 -8.99 -4.37 -0.48
C THR A 81 -10.06 -5.24 0.15
N VAL A 82 -10.84 -4.67 1.05
CA VAL A 82 -12.06 -5.32 1.53
C VAL A 82 -12.96 -5.70 0.34
N SER A 83 -13.72 -6.79 0.48
CA SER A 83 -14.66 -7.26 -0.54
C SER A 83 -15.93 -6.42 -0.63
N ASP A 84 -16.27 -5.69 0.44
CA ASP A 84 -17.46 -4.84 0.49
C ASP A 84 -17.37 -3.71 -0.54
N PHE A 85 -18.44 -3.53 -1.32
CA PHE A 85 -18.51 -2.49 -2.36
C PHE A 85 -17.31 -2.49 -3.34
N CYS A 86 -16.86 -3.67 -3.73
CA CYS A 86 -15.75 -3.86 -4.66
C CYS A 86 -16.10 -4.84 -5.79
N ASP A 87 -17.34 -4.77 -6.30
CA ASP A 87 -17.89 -5.64 -7.35
C ASP A 87 -17.55 -5.17 -8.77
N HIS A 88 -17.09 -3.94 -8.93
CA HIS A 88 -16.67 -3.34 -10.20
C HIS A 88 -15.45 -2.41 -9.99
N ASP A 89 -14.94 -1.86 -11.09
CA ASP A 89 -13.78 -0.99 -11.08
C ASP A 89 -14.04 0.34 -10.38
N THR A 90 -13.08 0.77 -9.59
CA THR A 90 -13.15 2.04 -8.85
C THR A 90 -13.01 3.22 -9.79
N THR A 91 -13.90 4.20 -9.66
CA THR A 91 -13.79 5.51 -10.34
C THR A 91 -13.30 6.56 -9.34
N PRO A 92 -12.00 6.92 -9.35
CA PRO A 92 -11.48 7.95 -8.46
C PRO A 92 -11.95 9.34 -8.87
N VAL A 93 -12.30 10.16 -7.87
CA VAL A 93 -12.72 11.56 -8.04
C VAL A 93 -11.77 12.48 -7.29
N ILE A 94 -11.31 13.54 -7.95
CA ILE A 94 -10.44 14.55 -7.36
C ILE A 94 -11.26 15.79 -7.04
N THR A 95 -11.27 16.21 -5.77
CA THR A 95 -11.87 17.46 -5.32
C THR A 95 -10.77 18.41 -4.89
N GLU A 96 -10.48 19.40 -5.72
CA GLU A 96 -9.49 20.43 -5.41
C GLU A 96 -10.07 21.49 -4.46
N ASN A 97 -9.20 22.06 -3.63
CA ASN A 97 -9.53 23.16 -2.73
C ASN A 97 -10.82 22.91 -1.92
N TYR A 98 -10.90 21.73 -1.30
CA TYR A 98 -12.07 21.30 -0.54
C TYR A 98 -12.53 22.38 0.46
N ASN A 99 -13.82 22.63 0.50
CA ASN A 99 -14.41 23.74 1.29
C ASN A 99 -14.56 23.48 2.79
N GLY A 100 -14.41 22.21 3.22
CA GLY A 100 -14.56 21.79 4.62
C GLY A 100 -15.98 21.42 5.03
N GLU A 101 -16.94 21.35 4.09
CA GLU A 101 -18.34 21.02 4.30
C GLU A 101 -18.64 19.57 3.90
N ASP A 102 -19.92 19.17 3.94
CA ASP A 102 -20.36 17.87 3.45
C ASP A 102 -19.93 17.66 1.99
N LEU A 103 -19.39 16.46 1.68
CA LEU A 103 -18.88 16.12 0.37
C LEU A 103 -19.78 15.08 -0.29
N VAL A 104 -20.44 15.45 -1.40
CA VAL A 104 -21.21 14.53 -2.21
C VAL A 104 -20.27 13.71 -3.09
N LEU A 105 -20.41 12.38 -3.07
CA LEU A 105 -19.58 11.46 -3.82
C LEU A 105 -20.19 11.18 -5.20
N GLY A 106 -19.64 11.84 -6.23
CA GLY A 106 -19.98 11.61 -7.62
C GLY A 106 -21.48 11.55 -7.91
N ALA A 107 -21.86 10.65 -8.81
CA ALA A 107 -23.26 10.45 -9.21
C ALA A 107 -24.08 9.57 -8.26
N SER A 108 -23.43 8.90 -7.29
CA SER A 108 -24.13 8.02 -6.34
C SER A 108 -25.05 8.75 -5.38
N GLY A 109 -24.85 10.05 -5.19
CA GLY A 109 -25.56 10.86 -4.20
C GLY A 109 -25.21 10.55 -2.74
N ARG A 110 -24.25 9.64 -2.49
CA ARG A 110 -23.74 9.39 -1.13
C ARG A 110 -22.98 10.62 -0.62
N VAL A 111 -23.09 10.88 0.68
CA VAL A 111 -22.53 12.05 1.30
C VAL A 111 -21.54 11.65 2.40
N LEU A 112 -20.34 12.16 2.34
CA LEU A 112 -19.45 12.20 3.48
C LEU A 112 -19.82 13.42 4.33
N SER A 113 -20.63 13.19 5.35
CA SER A 113 -21.15 14.23 6.20
C SER A 113 -20.13 14.66 7.24
N VAL A 114 -19.99 15.96 7.47
CA VAL A 114 -19.18 16.51 8.57
C VAL A 114 -19.66 16.00 9.94
N LYS A 115 -20.94 15.70 10.08
CA LYS A 115 -21.51 15.14 11.30
C LYS A 115 -20.95 13.75 11.60
N ASP A 116 -20.82 12.90 10.57
CA ASP A 116 -20.35 11.52 10.71
C ASP A 116 -18.80 11.44 10.66
N PHE A 117 -18.19 12.39 9.96
CA PHE A 117 -16.75 12.53 9.82
C PHE A 117 -16.23 13.89 10.31
N PRO A 118 -16.18 14.13 11.64
CA PRO A 118 -15.88 15.46 12.22
C PRO A 118 -14.50 16.01 11.89
N HIS A 119 -13.61 15.22 11.29
CA HIS A 119 -12.28 15.66 10.84
C HIS A 119 -12.30 16.36 9.47
N LEU A 120 -13.36 16.20 8.66
CA LEU A 120 -13.46 16.79 7.33
C LEU A 120 -13.19 18.30 7.30
N PRO A 121 -13.73 19.14 8.21
CA PRO A 121 -13.42 20.57 8.22
C PRO A 121 -11.95 20.91 8.34
N SER A 122 -11.15 20.03 8.97
CA SER A 122 -9.70 20.22 9.11
C SER A 122 -8.93 20.03 7.79
N LEU A 123 -9.58 19.49 6.77
CA LEU A 123 -9.04 19.26 5.44
C LEU A 123 -9.35 20.41 4.46
N LYS A 124 -10.01 21.48 4.92
CA LYS A 124 -10.32 22.65 4.11
C LYS A 124 -9.08 23.18 3.38
N GLY A 125 -9.24 23.49 2.09
CA GLY A 125 -8.17 23.97 1.22
C GLY A 125 -7.25 22.86 0.67
N ARG A 126 -7.46 21.61 1.07
CA ARG A 126 -6.70 20.46 0.53
C ARG A 126 -7.38 19.89 -0.71
N THR A 127 -6.60 19.17 -1.50
CA THR A 127 -7.11 18.30 -2.57
C THR A 127 -7.44 16.95 -1.96
N LEU A 128 -8.65 16.46 -2.18
CA LEU A 128 -9.12 15.14 -1.74
C LEU A 128 -9.23 14.20 -2.92
N ILE A 129 -8.90 12.94 -2.71
CA ILE A 129 -9.17 11.84 -3.63
C ILE A 129 -10.22 10.95 -2.98
N THR A 130 -11.35 10.77 -3.63
CA THR A 130 -12.44 9.91 -3.19
C THR A 130 -12.84 8.96 -4.32
N THR A 131 -13.83 8.12 -4.09
CA THR A 131 -14.56 7.44 -5.18
C THR A 131 -15.77 8.28 -5.62
N ASP A 132 -16.47 7.81 -6.64
CA ASP A 132 -17.79 8.30 -7.04
C ASP A 132 -18.92 7.84 -6.07
N GLY A 133 -18.57 7.09 -5.03
CA GLY A 133 -19.48 6.57 -4.02
C GLY A 133 -20.13 5.23 -4.39
N THR A 134 -19.76 4.59 -5.49
CA THR A 134 -20.26 3.26 -5.89
C THR A 134 -19.35 2.14 -5.37
N THR A 135 -18.06 2.40 -5.22
CA THR A 135 -17.09 1.44 -4.68
C THR A 135 -16.32 2.00 -3.48
N VAL A 136 -15.55 1.15 -2.79
CA VAL A 136 -14.45 1.62 -1.93
C VAL A 136 -13.35 2.24 -2.78
N LEU A 137 -12.56 3.17 -2.21
CA LEU A 137 -11.39 3.73 -2.92
C LEU A 137 -10.22 2.74 -2.95
N GLY A 138 -10.07 1.93 -1.92
CA GLY A 138 -8.90 1.05 -1.76
C GLY A 138 -7.60 1.81 -1.49
N ALA A 139 -7.69 2.99 -0.83
CA ALA A 139 -6.51 3.74 -0.44
C ALA A 139 -5.73 3.05 0.70
N ASP A 140 -6.37 2.23 1.48
CA ASP A 140 -5.78 1.25 2.37
C ASP A 140 -5.61 -0.08 1.60
N ASP A 141 -4.38 -0.54 1.29
CA ASP A 141 -3.12 0.21 1.51
C ASP A 141 -2.39 0.55 0.18
N LYS A 142 -3.14 0.74 -0.90
CA LYS A 142 -2.56 1.19 -2.19
C LYS A 142 -1.89 2.57 -2.08
N ALA A 143 -2.24 3.36 -1.06
CA ALA A 143 -1.54 4.61 -0.78
C ALA A 143 -0.14 4.34 -0.22
N GLY A 144 0.01 3.35 0.67
CA GLY A 144 1.32 2.89 1.15
C GLY A 144 2.19 2.37 0.01
N ILE A 145 1.61 1.56 -0.89
CA ILE A 145 2.31 1.12 -2.11
C ILE A 145 2.79 2.33 -2.92
N ALA A 146 1.91 3.29 -3.20
CA ALA A 146 2.25 4.48 -4.00
C ALA A 146 3.36 5.32 -3.37
N GLU A 147 3.40 5.40 -2.03
CA GLU A 147 4.43 6.13 -1.30
C GLU A 147 5.76 5.38 -1.29
N ILE A 148 5.77 4.05 -1.11
CA ILE A 148 6.97 3.21 -1.19
C ILE A 148 7.59 3.31 -2.59
N MET A 149 6.79 3.16 -3.64
CA MET A 149 7.25 3.26 -5.02
C MET A 149 7.79 4.66 -5.36
N THR A 150 7.17 5.71 -4.81
CA THR A 150 7.64 7.10 -5.01
C THR A 150 8.93 7.35 -4.23
N MET A 151 9.07 6.79 -3.04
CA MET A 151 10.30 6.85 -2.26
C MET A 151 11.45 6.18 -3.02
N LEU A 152 11.25 4.98 -3.56
CA LEU A 152 12.26 4.26 -4.35
C LEU A 152 12.69 5.08 -5.58
N GLU A 153 11.73 5.59 -6.36
CA GLU A 153 12.03 6.44 -7.51
C GLU A 153 12.89 7.65 -7.11
N ARG A 154 12.54 8.32 -6.02
CA ARG A 154 13.32 9.48 -5.55
C ARG A 154 14.72 9.10 -5.10
N ILE A 155 14.87 8.02 -4.34
CA ILE A 155 16.18 7.53 -3.89
C ILE A 155 17.09 7.27 -5.09
N ILE A 156 16.55 6.62 -6.14
CA ILE A 156 17.30 6.27 -7.33
C ILE A 156 17.62 7.52 -8.18
N THR A 157 16.61 8.35 -8.47
CA THR A 157 16.78 9.49 -9.37
C THR A 157 17.57 10.64 -8.76
N GLU A 158 17.46 10.85 -7.45
CA GLU A 158 18.20 11.87 -6.71
C GLU A 158 19.57 11.37 -6.21
N ASN A 159 19.94 10.11 -6.48
CA ASN A 159 21.16 9.45 -6.02
C ASN A 159 21.37 9.57 -4.52
N ILE A 160 20.33 9.36 -3.73
CA ILE A 160 20.40 9.45 -2.26
C ILE A 160 21.17 8.25 -1.71
N PRO A 161 22.26 8.43 -0.94
CA PRO A 161 23.00 7.33 -0.34
C PRO A 161 22.12 6.52 0.63
N HIS A 162 22.16 5.18 0.52
CA HIS A 162 21.30 4.28 1.32
C HIS A 162 21.94 2.90 1.53
N GLY A 163 21.59 2.22 2.62
CA GLY A 163 21.78 0.78 2.78
C GLY A 163 20.83 -0.02 1.88
N GLN A 164 20.87 -1.34 1.95
CA GLN A 164 19.90 -2.16 1.21
C GLN A 164 18.47 -1.80 1.61
N ILE A 165 17.59 -1.64 0.61
CA ILE A 165 16.16 -1.42 0.83
C ILE A 165 15.42 -2.62 0.27
N CYS A 166 14.63 -3.27 1.12
CA CYS A 166 13.78 -4.40 0.78
C CYS A 166 12.34 -3.92 0.72
N VAL A 167 11.60 -4.29 -0.32
CA VAL A 167 10.18 -4.01 -0.42
C VAL A 167 9.39 -5.28 -0.62
N ALA A 168 8.21 -5.33 -0.02
CA ALA A 168 7.25 -6.38 -0.29
C ALA A 168 5.83 -5.82 -0.36
N PHE A 169 5.04 -6.35 -1.30
CA PHE A 169 3.62 -6.07 -1.36
C PHE A 169 2.87 -7.37 -1.17
N THR A 170 1.93 -7.38 -0.22
CA THR A 170 1.29 -8.60 0.28
C THR A 170 -0.15 -8.72 -0.19
N PRO A 171 -0.65 -9.93 -0.43
CA PRO A 171 -2.08 -10.20 -0.60
C PRO A 171 -2.77 -10.39 0.76
N ASP A 172 -4.11 -10.40 0.77
CA ASP A 172 -4.98 -10.96 1.82
C ASP A 172 -4.79 -10.39 3.24
N GLU A 173 -4.39 -9.12 3.37
CA GLU A 173 -4.28 -8.46 4.68
C GLU A 173 -5.66 -8.26 5.30
N GLU A 174 -6.65 -7.86 4.50
CA GLU A 174 -8.00 -7.48 4.92
C GLU A 174 -8.82 -8.67 5.48
N ILE A 175 -8.40 -9.90 5.18
CA ILE A 175 -8.96 -11.13 5.77
C ILE A 175 -8.05 -11.76 6.83
N GLY A 176 -6.95 -11.07 7.21
CA GLY A 176 -6.05 -11.48 8.29
C GLY A 176 -5.10 -12.63 7.96
N THR A 177 -4.99 -13.06 6.69
CA THR A 177 -4.13 -14.18 6.28
C THR A 177 -2.84 -13.74 5.59
N GLY A 178 -2.72 -12.47 5.24
CA GLY A 178 -1.60 -11.91 4.46
C GLY A 178 -0.20 -12.18 5.02
N ALA A 179 -0.03 -12.32 6.34
CA ALA A 179 1.27 -12.58 6.94
C ALA A 179 1.65 -14.07 7.00
N GLN A 180 0.71 -14.99 6.81
CA GLN A 180 0.92 -16.43 7.10
C GLN A 180 1.90 -17.10 6.13
N SER A 181 1.91 -16.65 4.88
CA SER A 181 2.75 -17.20 3.82
C SER A 181 3.93 -16.28 3.45
N PHE A 182 4.15 -15.22 4.22
CA PHE A 182 5.22 -14.27 3.95
C PHE A 182 6.60 -14.90 4.15
N ASN A 183 7.46 -14.79 3.16
CA ASN A 183 8.82 -15.35 3.20
C ASN A 183 9.80 -14.33 3.82
N VAL A 184 9.94 -14.38 5.15
CA VAL A 184 10.81 -13.49 5.93
C VAL A 184 12.29 -13.62 5.53
N GLU A 185 12.74 -14.87 5.27
CA GLU A 185 14.15 -15.11 4.88
C GLU A 185 14.47 -14.47 3.53
N ASN A 186 13.55 -14.60 2.59
CA ASN A 186 13.71 -13.98 1.28
C ASN A 186 13.58 -12.46 1.32
N PHE A 187 12.77 -11.92 2.21
CA PHE A 187 12.64 -10.45 2.40
C PHE A 187 13.95 -9.85 2.89
N ASP A 188 14.66 -10.50 3.82
CA ASP A 188 16.04 -10.19 4.25
C ASP A 188 16.23 -8.74 4.73
N ALA A 189 15.28 -8.18 5.45
CA ALA A 189 15.41 -6.88 6.10
C ALA A 189 15.76 -7.02 7.59
N ASP A 190 16.62 -6.13 8.11
CA ASP A 190 16.96 -6.06 9.53
C ASP A 190 15.90 -5.32 10.34
N LEU A 191 15.29 -4.30 9.72
CA LEU A 191 14.18 -3.50 10.25
C LEU A 191 13.10 -3.37 9.20
N ASP A 192 11.84 -3.58 9.58
CA ASP A 192 10.70 -3.34 8.70
C ASP A 192 9.87 -2.14 9.14
N LEU A 193 9.33 -1.42 8.17
CA LEU A 193 8.38 -0.34 8.32
C LEU A 193 7.06 -0.78 7.70
N LEU A 194 6.13 -1.21 8.55
CA LEU A 194 4.75 -1.46 8.16
C LEU A 194 3.99 -0.14 8.24
N ARG A 195 3.48 0.36 7.13
CA ARG A 195 2.76 1.62 7.09
C ARG A 195 1.28 1.38 7.31
N ARG A 196 0.76 1.74 8.47
CA ARG A 196 -0.66 1.86 8.76
C ARG A 196 -1.08 3.31 8.85
N ARG A 197 -2.22 3.61 8.25
CA ARG A 197 -2.81 4.94 8.18
C ARG A 197 -3.44 5.33 9.52
N HIS A 198 -2.78 6.22 10.28
CA HIS A 198 -3.49 7.09 11.23
C HIS A 198 -2.84 8.47 11.27
N ARG A 199 -3.68 9.48 11.10
CA ARG A 199 -3.58 10.96 11.23
C ARG A 199 -2.21 11.66 11.33
N LYS A 200 -1.11 10.97 11.52
CA LYS A 200 0.27 11.44 11.45
C LYS A 200 1.09 10.28 10.96
N VAL A 201 1.92 10.52 9.96
CA VAL A 201 2.93 9.58 9.53
C VAL A 201 3.73 9.15 10.76
N ARG A 202 3.42 7.99 11.32
CA ARG A 202 4.22 7.35 12.35
C ARG A 202 4.95 6.20 11.69
N PHE A 203 6.24 6.34 11.56
CA PHE A 203 7.11 5.23 11.26
C PHE A 203 7.18 4.34 12.51
N ASN A 204 6.62 3.15 12.45
CA ASN A 204 6.89 2.13 13.45
C ASN A 204 8.08 1.31 12.97
N MET A 205 9.26 1.65 13.47
CA MET A 205 10.44 0.79 13.28
C MET A 205 10.29 -0.44 14.19
N ARG A 206 10.48 -1.62 13.62
CA ARG A 206 10.55 -2.88 14.36
C ARG A 206 11.71 -3.72 13.89
N THR A 207 12.46 -4.22 14.85
CA THR A 207 13.40 -5.30 14.62
C THR A 207 12.61 -6.53 14.19
N LEU A 208 13.01 -7.18 13.10
CA LEU A 208 12.44 -8.45 12.67
C LEU A 208 12.53 -9.45 13.84
N MET A 209 11.40 -9.67 14.48
CA MET A 209 11.23 -10.76 15.42
C MET A 209 10.59 -11.94 14.69
N PRO A 210 10.79 -13.20 15.12
CA PRO A 210 10.18 -14.37 14.50
C PRO A 210 8.68 -14.16 14.27
N ALA A 211 8.15 -14.64 13.14
CA ALA A 211 6.79 -14.42 12.61
C ALA A 211 5.64 -14.46 13.64
N LYS A 212 5.81 -15.20 14.76
CA LYS A 212 4.85 -15.25 15.86
C LYS A 212 4.68 -13.93 16.65
N GLN A 213 5.56 -12.95 16.47
CA GLN A 213 5.50 -11.66 17.16
C GLN A 213 4.94 -10.53 16.27
N ILE A 214 4.96 -10.70 14.96
CA ILE A 214 4.34 -9.76 14.01
C ILE A 214 2.82 -9.71 14.25
N LEU A 215 2.19 -10.85 14.51
CA LEU A 215 0.75 -10.97 14.81
C LEU A 215 0.29 -10.27 16.11
N LYS A 216 1.18 -10.03 17.08
CA LYS A 216 0.78 -9.42 18.36
C LYS A 216 0.56 -7.91 18.32
N LEU A 217 0.91 -7.26 17.24
CA LEU A 217 0.81 -5.80 17.12
C LEU A 217 -0.42 -5.30 16.37
N GLN A 218 -1.17 -6.19 15.76
CA GLN A 218 -2.49 -5.89 15.21
C GLN A 218 -3.55 -5.64 16.30
N ALA A 219 -3.27 -6.02 17.53
CA ALA A 219 -4.23 -6.01 18.63
C ALA A 219 -4.07 -4.85 19.63
N LEU A 220 -3.25 -3.85 19.36
CA LEU A 220 -3.03 -2.69 20.25
C LEU A 220 -3.33 -1.37 19.54
N THR A 221 -4.59 -1.15 19.24
CA THR A 221 -5.19 0.19 19.05
C THR A 221 -6.48 0.27 19.81
#